data_aa78332a62c4a703b530348eb239ff0e
#
_entry.id   aa78332a62c4a703b530348eb239ff0e
#
_cell.length_a   1.000
_cell.length_b   1.000
_cell.length_c   1.000
_cell.angle_alpha   90.00
_cell.angle_beta   90.00
_cell.angle_gamma   90.00
#
_symmetry.space_group_name_H-M   'P 1'
#
loop_
_entity.id
_entity.type
_entity.pdbx_description
1 polymer ?
#
loop_
_entity_poly.entity_id
_entity_poly.type
_entity_poly.pdbx_seq_one_letter_code
_entity_poly.pdbx_strand_id
1 'polypeptide(L)'
;MTRVLRDRNAGLYLGGVVVSGFGSSAMWLVAGIWVKELTGSDGLAALCVFALWAPTLIGPLLGTLADRTRRRPLLVWTNLGLSALLLSLLAVDSPGTLWILFAVLFVYGATGVVHDAAESALVATAVDERLLGDFNGLRMSANEGMKLVAPLAGAGLYAAFGGAGVALLDALTFVLAAGLYTLLRVREPKPLPAPAGWRTQTADGARYLWRHETLRPLVLAGGTTMLFAGLNGATIYAVAEGLGHSPAYVGVLYAVQGAGSVAVGLASGPLLRRLGSHRFAGYGIALTALAVAARALPYDAVALVSSAAVGVGLPCVLIAALTAVQRETPDDLLGRTTATANTLMFAPNAVGLALGAGLVELVDHQVLLVTLGLIRLVTVVPLLRRQPSRASASATSDRSSSDANPA
;
A
#
# COMPACT_ATOMS: atom_id res chain seq x y z
N MET A 1 -20.26 9.65 -10.01
CA MET A 1 -19.75 8.40 -10.59
C MET A 1 -20.08 8.25 -12.08
N THR A 2 -21.34 8.25 -12.52
CA THR A 2 -21.69 8.13 -13.97
C THR A 2 -21.09 9.24 -14.84
N ARG A 3 -20.89 10.45 -14.35
CA ARG A 3 -20.25 11.56 -15.06
C ARG A 3 -18.77 11.30 -15.32
N VAL A 4 -18.05 10.70 -14.37
CA VAL A 4 -16.63 10.32 -14.50
C VAL A 4 -16.46 9.27 -15.60
N LEU A 5 -17.31 8.24 -15.63
CA LEU A 5 -17.26 7.19 -16.64
C LEU A 5 -17.67 7.67 -18.05
N ARG A 6 -18.41 8.79 -18.15
CA ARG A 6 -18.76 9.45 -19.42
C ARG A 6 -17.68 10.38 -19.90
N ASP A 7 -16.81 10.88 -19.02
CA ASP A 7 -15.62 11.60 -19.45
C ASP A 7 -14.63 10.63 -20.09
N ARG A 8 -14.25 10.91 -21.33
CA ARG A 8 -13.43 10.01 -22.13
C ARG A 8 -12.07 9.76 -21.51
N ASN A 9 -11.39 10.79 -21.04
CA ASN A 9 -10.06 10.66 -20.47
C ASN A 9 -10.10 9.94 -19.12
N ALA A 10 -11.05 10.32 -18.25
CA ALA A 10 -11.24 9.69 -16.96
C ALA A 10 -11.61 8.20 -17.10
N GLY A 11 -12.52 7.86 -18.01
CA GLY A 11 -12.93 6.48 -18.27
C GLY A 11 -11.80 5.61 -18.84
N LEU A 12 -11.03 6.11 -19.82
CA LEU A 12 -9.87 5.42 -20.40
C LEU A 12 -8.78 5.19 -19.35
N TYR A 13 -8.50 6.21 -18.55
CA TYR A 13 -7.51 6.12 -17.48
C TYR A 13 -7.90 5.08 -16.42
N LEU A 14 -9.13 5.15 -15.90
CA LEU A 14 -9.66 4.16 -14.94
C LEU A 14 -9.65 2.75 -15.51
N GLY A 15 -10.00 2.59 -16.78
CA GLY A 15 -9.91 1.31 -17.48
C GLY A 15 -8.47 0.76 -17.47
N GLY A 16 -7.48 1.60 -17.74
CA GLY A 16 -6.06 1.24 -17.66
C GLY A 16 -5.66 0.79 -16.25
N VAL A 17 -6.03 1.57 -15.22
CA VAL A 17 -5.74 1.26 -13.80
C VAL A 17 -6.39 -0.06 -13.36
N VAL A 18 -7.64 -0.29 -13.72
CA VAL A 18 -8.36 -1.53 -13.36
C VAL A 18 -7.73 -2.74 -14.03
N VAL A 19 -7.45 -2.64 -15.33
CA VAL A 19 -6.89 -3.76 -16.10
C VAL A 19 -5.48 -4.12 -15.62
N SER A 20 -4.56 -3.14 -15.53
CA SER A 20 -3.20 -3.40 -15.03
C SER A 20 -3.19 -3.75 -13.53
N GLY A 21 -4.05 -3.11 -12.74
CA GLY A 21 -4.17 -3.38 -11.30
C GLY A 21 -4.63 -4.81 -10.99
N PHE A 22 -5.48 -5.40 -11.83
CA PHE A 22 -5.88 -6.80 -11.70
C PHE A 22 -4.69 -7.73 -11.92
N GLY A 23 -3.97 -7.59 -13.05
CA GLY A 23 -2.80 -8.40 -13.35
C GLY A 23 -1.71 -8.27 -12.27
N SER A 24 -1.40 -7.02 -11.90
CA SER A 24 -0.41 -6.71 -10.86
C SER A 24 -0.74 -7.32 -9.51
N SER A 25 -2.00 -7.24 -9.08
CA SER A 25 -2.42 -7.81 -7.78
C SER A 25 -2.42 -9.34 -7.78
N ALA A 26 -2.74 -9.96 -8.92
CA ALA A 26 -2.63 -11.41 -9.09
C ALA A 26 -1.16 -11.85 -9.08
N MET A 27 -0.30 -11.19 -9.86
CA MET A 27 1.13 -11.52 -9.97
C MET A 27 1.87 -11.34 -8.63
N TRP A 28 1.51 -10.30 -7.84
CA TRP A 28 2.06 -10.06 -6.52
C TRP A 28 1.93 -11.29 -5.59
N LEU A 29 0.76 -11.91 -5.53
CA LEU A 29 0.55 -13.09 -4.71
C LEU A 29 1.20 -14.33 -5.34
N VAL A 30 1.01 -14.51 -6.64
CA VAL A 30 1.47 -15.69 -7.38
C VAL A 30 2.98 -15.83 -7.35
N ALA A 31 3.75 -14.74 -7.38
CA ALA A 31 5.19 -14.78 -7.28
C ALA A 31 5.66 -15.50 -6.02
N GLY A 32 5.08 -15.21 -4.86
CA GLY A 32 5.39 -15.90 -3.61
C GLY A 32 4.97 -17.37 -3.59
N ILE A 33 3.77 -17.70 -4.12
CA ILE A 33 3.30 -19.08 -4.24
C ILE A 33 4.27 -19.88 -5.13
N TRP A 34 4.65 -19.32 -6.27
CA TRP A 34 5.53 -19.94 -7.24
C TRP A 34 6.92 -20.26 -6.66
N VAL A 35 7.51 -19.29 -5.94
CA VAL A 35 8.80 -19.53 -5.26
C VAL A 35 8.67 -20.57 -4.16
N LYS A 36 7.61 -20.52 -3.35
CA LYS A 36 7.38 -21.53 -2.29
C LYS A 36 7.25 -22.93 -2.86
N GLU A 37 6.53 -23.12 -3.98
CA GLU A 37 6.40 -24.44 -4.62
C GLU A 37 7.70 -24.93 -5.23
N LEU A 38 8.51 -24.04 -5.84
CA LEU A 38 9.80 -24.43 -6.44
C LEU A 38 10.89 -24.73 -5.41
N THR A 39 10.85 -24.09 -4.22
CA THR A 39 11.99 -24.16 -3.27
C THR A 39 11.62 -24.77 -1.93
N GLY A 40 10.35 -24.81 -1.55
CA GLY A 40 9.91 -25.14 -0.20
C GLY A 40 10.17 -24.05 0.85
N SER A 41 10.88 -22.95 0.50
CA SER A 41 11.34 -21.93 1.44
C SER A 41 10.31 -20.79 1.61
N ASP A 42 9.89 -20.55 2.86
CA ASP A 42 9.05 -19.41 3.23
C ASP A 42 9.82 -18.10 3.14
N GLY A 43 11.09 -18.12 3.50
CA GLY A 43 11.95 -16.95 3.42
C GLY A 43 12.15 -16.46 1.98
N LEU A 44 12.39 -17.36 1.03
CA LEU A 44 12.48 -16.98 -0.39
C LEU A 44 11.15 -16.49 -0.94
N ALA A 45 10.03 -17.10 -0.54
CA ALA A 45 8.71 -16.62 -0.92
C ALA A 45 8.44 -15.19 -0.37
N ALA A 46 8.82 -14.92 0.87
CA ALA A 46 8.72 -13.59 1.46
C ALA A 46 9.66 -12.56 0.80
N LEU A 47 10.85 -12.98 0.34
CA LEU A 47 11.77 -12.12 -0.40
C LEU A 47 11.21 -11.66 -1.76
N CYS A 48 10.26 -12.36 -2.37
CA CYS A 48 9.54 -11.87 -3.55
C CYS A 48 8.83 -10.55 -3.25
N VAL A 49 8.11 -10.50 -2.13
CA VAL A 49 7.41 -9.29 -1.70
C VAL A 49 8.41 -8.18 -1.37
N PHE A 50 9.54 -8.52 -0.72
CA PHE A 50 10.62 -7.57 -0.49
C PHE A 50 11.18 -7.02 -1.81
N ALA A 51 11.49 -7.86 -2.80
CA ALA A 51 12.02 -7.44 -4.09
C ALA A 51 11.09 -6.41 -4.78
N LEU A 52 9.78 -6.63 -4.68
CA LEU A 52 8.76 -5.71 -5.22
C LEU A 52 8.72 -4.38 -4.47
N TRP A 53 8.88 -4.38 -3.14
CA TRP A 53 8.79 -3.18 -2.31
C TRP A 53 10.14 -2.46 -2.11
N ALA A 54 11.27 -3.15 -2.28
CA ALA A 54 12.61 -2.57 -2.08
C ALA A 54 12.85 -1.27 -2.86
N PRO A 55 12.36 -1.10 -4.13
CA PRO A 55 12.54 0.16 -4.84
C PRO A 55 11.87 1.37 -4.20
N THR A 56 10.88 1.18 -3.32
CA THR A 56 10.27 2.30 -2.58
C THR A 56 11.26 3.01 -1.66
N LEU A 57 12.33 2.32 -1.23
CA LEU A 57 13.41 2.91 -0.42
C LEU A 57 14.17 4.01 -1.19
N ILE A 58 14.24 3.90 -2.51
CA ILE A 58 14.83 4.89 -3.41
C ILE A 58 13.76 5.68 -4.17
N GLY A 59 12.52 5.65 -3.69
CA GLY A 59 11.35 6.29 -4.29
C GLY A 59 11.56 7.75 -4.71
N PRO A 60 12.16 8.62 -3.88
CA PRO A 60 12.44 10.01 -4.26
C PRO A 60 13.33 10.14 -5.50
N LEU A 61 14.28 9.21 -5.71
CA LEU A 61 15.13 9.20 -6.91
C LEU A 61 14.33 8.76 -8.14
N LEU A 62 13.51 7.72 -8.00
CA LEU A 62 12.66 7.20 -9.07
C LEU A 62 11.57 8.21 -9.47
N GLY A 63 11.00 8.94 -8.52
CA GLY A 63 10.01 9.99 -8.76
C GLY A 63 10.55 11.12 -9.62
N THR A 64 11.84 11.48 -9.48
CA THR A 64 12.46 12.52 -10.32
C THR A 64 12.47 12.17 -11.82
N LEU A 65 12.41 10.89 -12.17
CA LEU A 65 12.30 10.44 -13.55
C LEU A 65 10.94 10.81 -14.15
N ALA A 66 9.87 10.63 -13.38
CA ALA A 66 8.52 11.03 -13.78
C ALA A 66 8.40 12.54 -13.99
N ASP A 67 9.07 13.33 -13.13
CA ASP A 67 9.05 14.80 -13.22
C ASP A 67 9.79 15.35 -14.46
N ARG A 68 10.80 14.63 -14.96
CA ARG A 68 11.62 15.03 -16.11
C ARG A 68 11.08 14.59 -17.46
N THR A 69 10.05 13.76 -17.47
CA THR A 69 9.51 13.14 -18.68
C THR A 69 8.05 13.54 -18.93
N ARG A 70 7.59 13.43 -20.16
CA ARG A 70 6.16 13.52 -20.46
C ARG A 70 5.46 12.29 -19.90
N ARG A 71 4.41 12.49 -19.14
CA ARG A 71 3.78 11.46 -18.31
C ARG A 71 3.06 10.40 -19.12
N ARG A 72 2.29 10.80 -20.16
CA ARG A 72 1.58 9.86 -21.03
C ARG A 72 2.53 8.92 -21.80
N PRO A 73 3.56 9.39 -22.53
CA PRO A 73 4.56 8.51 -23.14
C PRO A 73 5.27 7.62 -22.11
N LEU A 74 5.60 8.16 -20.93
CA LEU A 74 6.23 7.40 -19.86
C LEU A 74 5.36 6.22 -19.44
N LEU A 75 4.06 6.43 -19.16
CA LEU A 75 3.13 5.37 -18.80
C LEU A 75 3.00 4.33 -19.91
N VAL A 76 2.94 4.73 -21.18
CA VAL A 76 2.86 3.79 -22.29
C VAL A 76 4.12 2.92 -22.39
N TRP A 77 5.30 3.54 -22.42
CA TRP A 77 6.56 2.81 -22.60
C TRP A 77 6.92 1.93 -21.39
N THR A 78 6.62 2.37 -20.18
CA THR A 78 6.85 1.56 -18.98
C THR A 78 5.91 0.35 -18.92
N ASN A 79 4.63 0.50 -19.31
CA ASN A 79 3.72 -0.65 -19.42
C ASN A 79 4.19 -1.65 -20.49
N LEU A 80 4.59 -1.19 -21.68
CA LEU A 80 5.13 -2.07 -22.72
C LEU A 80 6.44 -2.74 -22.30
N GLY A 81 7.32 -1.99 -21.62
CA GLY A 81 8.57 -2.52 -21.04
C GLY A 81 8.32 -3.60 -19.99
N LEU A 82 7.35 -3.38 -19.08
CA LEU A 82 6.95 -4.38 -18.09
C LEU A 82 6.33 -5.62 -18.75
N SER A 83 5.48 -5.43 -19.75
CA SER A 83 4.92 -6.55 -20.51
C SER A 83 6.04 -7.40 -21.14
N ALA A 84 7.00 -6.77 -21.82
CA ALA A 84 8.14 -7.49 -22.39
C ALA A 84 9.01 -8.17 -21.32
N LEU A 85 9.22 -7.52 -20.17
CA LEU A 85 9.98 -8.08 -19.06
C LEU A 85 9.28 -9.29 -18.45
N LEU A 86 7.96 -9.26 -18.28
CA LEU A 86 7.18 -10.39 -17.75
C LEU A 86 7.26 -11.63 -18.64
N LEU A 87 7.46 -11.48 -19.94
CA LEU A 87 7.68 -12.64 -20.83
C LEU A 87 8.96 -13.40 -20.50
N SER A 88 9.97 -12.79 -19.87
CA SER A 88 11.16 -13.49 -19.39
C SER A 88 10.85 -14.50 -18.29
N LEU A 89 9.74 -14.35 -17.57
CA LEU A 89 9.29 -15.29 -16.55
C LEU A 89 8.86 -16.65 -17.13
N LEU A 90 8.61 -16.75 -18.42
CA LEU A 90 8.37 -18.02 -19.09
C LEU A 90 9.59 -18.97 -19.03
N ALA A 91 10.79 -18.42 -18.74
CA ALA A 91 12.02 -19.20 -18.55
C ALA A 91 12.23 -19.64 -17.09
N VAL A 92 11.30 -19.34 -16.17
CA VAL A 92 11.41 -19.73 -14.76
C VAL A 92 10.73 -21.09 -14.56
N ASP A 93 11.53 -22.14 -14.50
CA ASP A 93 11.08 -23.53 -14.37
C ASP A 93 11.76 -24.29 -13.22
N SER A 94 12.78 -23.70 -12.60
CA SER A 94 13.61 -24.36 -11.60
C SER A 94 14.17 -23.37 -10.57
N PRO A 95 14.64 -23.85 -9.41
CA PRO A 95 15.30 -22.98 -8.41
C PRO A 95 16.50 -22.20 -8.97
N GLY A 96 17.21 -22.75 -9.97
CA GLY A 96 18.36 -22.09 -10.60
C GLY A 96 18.02 -20.86 -11.43
N THR A 97 16.76 -20.73 -11.89
CA THR A 97 16.27 -19.61 -12.70
C THR A 97 15.50 -18.56 -11.90
N LEU A 98 15.35 -18.74 -10.59
CA LEU A 98 14.60 -17.80 -9.71
C LEU A 98 15.15 -16.38 -9.69
N TRP A 99 16.44 -16.19 -9.96
CA TRP A 99 17.02 -14.85 -10.05
C TRP A 99 16.31 -13.97 -11.09
N ILE A 100 15.77 -14.59 -12.16
CA ILE A 100 14.98 -13.87 -13.18
C ILE A 100 13.73 -13.30 -12.53
N LEU A 101 13.01 -14.10 -11.74
CA LEU A 101 11.80 -13.66 -11.05
C LEU A 101 12.09 -12.50 -10.09
N PHE A 102 13.15 -12.60 -9.27
CA PHE A 102 13.53 -11.53 -8.36
C PHE A 102 13.94 -10.24 -9.10
N ALA A 103 14.71 -10.36 -10.19
CA ALA A 103 15.09 -9.22 -11.02
C ALA A 103 13.85 -8.54 -11.65
N VAL A 104 12.94 -9.36 -12.19
CA VAL A 104 11.67 -8.86 -12.76
C VAL A 104 10.85 -8.14 -11.69
N LEU A 105 10.66 -8.73 -10.51
CA LEU A 105 9.89 -8.11 -9.42
C LEU A 105 10.51 -6.80 -8.93
N PHE A 106 11.83 -6.71 -8.87
CA PHE A 106 12.52 -5.47 -8.50
C PHE A 106 12.27 -4.36 -9.54
N VAL A 107 12.43 -4.66 -10.84
CA VAL A 107 12.15 -3.70 -11.91
C VAL A 107 10.67 -3.33 -11.93
N TYR A 108 9.80 -4.29 -11.68
CA TYR A 108 8.36 -4.10 -11.56
C TYR A 108 8.02 -3.10 -10.44
N GLY A 109 8.56 -3.31 -9.24
CA GLY A 109 8.39 -2.38 -8.12
C GLY A 109 8.94 -0.99 -8.40
N ALA A 110 10.12 -0.89 -9.03
CA ALA A 110 10.71 0.38 -9.43
C ALA A 110 9.82 1.13 -10.44
N THR A 111 9.26 0.42 -11.41
CA THR A 111 8.32 0.98 -12.38
C THR A 111 7.02 1.42 -11.71
N GLY A 112 6.53 0.66 -10.70
CA GLY A 112 5.36 1.05 -9.91
C GLY A 112 5.53 2.41 -9.23
N VAL A 113 6.68 2.69 -8.62
CA VAL A 113 6.98 4.00 -8.02
C VAL A 113 6.99 5.12 -9.06
N VAL A 114 7.56 4.87 -10.24
CA VAL A 114 7.55 5.84 -11.36
C VAL A 114 6.13 6.07 -11.88
N HIS A 115 5.33 5.00 -11.98
CA HIS A 115 3.92 5.06 -12.38
C HIS A 115 3.11 5.92 -11.42
N ASP A 116 3.18 5.67 -10.11
CA ASP A 116 2.42 6.41 -9.10
C ASP A 116 2.70 7.92 -9.18
N ALA A 117 3.96 8.30 -9.39
CA ALA A 117 4.36 9.70 -9.57
C ALA A 117 3.79 10.28 -10.87
N ALA A 118 3.94 9.57 -12.00
CA ALA A 118 3.45 10.01 -13.30
C ALA A 118 1.92 10.09 -13.35
N GLU A 119 1.24 9.12 -12.76
CA GLU A 119 -0.22 9.05 -12.68
C GLU A 119 -0.82 10.20 -11.90
N SER A 120 -0.28 10.48 -10.70
CA SER A 120 -0.78 11.58 -9.86
C SER A 120 -0.76 12.91 -10.59
N ALA A 121 0.30 13.15 -11.35
CA ALA A 121 0.47 14.37 -12.11
C ALA A 121 -0.33 14.38 -13.43
N LEU A 122 -0.54 13.22 -14.07
CA LEU A 122 -1.35 13.12 -15.29
C LEU A 122 -2.84 13.33 -14.99
N VAL A 123 -3.35 12.76 -13.92
CA VAL A 123 -4.73 12.90 -13.46
C VAL A 123 -5.11 14.38 -13.28
N ALA A 124 -4.23 15.17 -12.65
CA ALA A 124 -4.47 16.59 -12.44
C ALA A 124 -4.61 17.39 -13.75
N THR A 125 -4.06 16.88 -14.87
CA THR A 125 -4.13 17.53 -16.18
C THR A 125 -5.14 16.89 -17.13
N ALA A 126 -5.49 15.63 -16.92
CA ALA A 126 -6.35 14.85 -17.81
C ALA A 126 -7.83 14.86 -17.41
N VAL A 127 -8.12 15.09 -16.14
CA VAL A 127 -9.48 15.04 -15.56
C VAL A 127 -9.93 16.44 -15.17
N ASP A 128 -11.18 16.80 -15.49
CA ASP A 128 -11.78 18.07 -15.08
C ASP A 128 -11.73 18.21 -13.56
N GLU A 129 -11.32 19.39 -13.07
CA GLU A 129 -11.18 19.69 -11.64
C GLU A 129 -12.46 19.37 -10.84
N ARG A 130 -13.63 19.59 -11.45
CA ARG A 130 -14.95 19.29 -10.84
C ARG A 130 -15.19 17.79 -10.65
N LEU A 131 -14.51 16.94 -11.41
CA LEU A 131 -14.65 15.48 -11.38
C LEU A 131 -13.53 14.81 -10.56
N LEU A 132 -12.47 15.53 -10.16
CA LEU A 132 -11.32 14.95 -9.46
C LEU A 132 -11.69 14.21 -8.17
N GLY A 133 -12.62 14.77 -7.39
CA GLY A 133 -13.09 14.12 -6.15
C GLY A 133 -13.78 12.78 -6.42
N ASP A 134 -14.73 12.77 -7.35
CA ASP A 134 -15.45 11.56 -7.76
C ASP A 134 -14.51 10.55 -8.44
N PHE A 135 -13.58 11.04 -9.24
CA PHE A 135 -12.57 10.23 -9.93
C PHE A 135 -11.63 9.53 -8.93
N ASN A 136 -11.06 10.27 -7.97
CA ASN A 136 -10.19 9.70 -6.96
C ASN A 136 -10.92 8.69 -6.07
N GLY A 137 -12.17 8.96 -5.71
CA GLY A 137 -13.03 8.03 -5.00
C GLY A 137 -13.24 6.73 -5.77
N LEU A 138 -13.55 6.82 -7.07
CA LEU A 138 -13.75 5.64 -7.91
C LEU A 138 -12.46 4.85 -8.13
N ARG A 139 -11.32 5.55 -8.34
CA ARG A 139 -9.98 4.93 -8.44
C ARG A 139 -9.63 4.17 -7.17
N MET A 140 -9.85 4.78 -6.01
CA MET A 140 -9.58 4.14 -4.72
C MET A 140 -10.47 2.91 -4.49
N SER A 141 -11.75 3.01 -4.81
CA SER A 141 -12.69 1.87 -4.75
C SER A 141 -12.28 0.73 -5.69
N ALA A 142 -11.81 1.06 -6.91
CA ALA A 142 -11.31 0.08 -7.86
C ALA A 142 -10.05 -0.62 -7.32
N ASN A 143 -9.08 0.13 -6.81
CA ASN A 143 -7.85 -0.43 -6.23
C ASN A 143 -8.14 -1.35 -5.03
N GLU A 144 -9.01 -0.94 -4.11
CA GLU A 144 -9.38 -1.77 -2.96
C GLU A 144 -10.21 -3.01 -3.39
N GLY A 145 -11.07 -2.85 -4.39
CA GLY A 145 -11.81 -3.98 -4.98
C GLY A 145 -10.87 -4.99 -5.65
N MET A 146 -9.83 -4.53 -6.35
CA MET A 146 -8.83 -5.42 -6.95
C MET A 146 -8.03 -6.19 -5.89
N LYS A 147 -7.64 -5.57 -4.79
CA LYS A 147 -6.99 -6.26 -3.67
C LYS A 147 -7.85 -7.37 -3.04
N LEU A 148 -9.16 -7.26 -3.15
CA LEU A 148 -10.08 -8.28 -2.66
C LEU A 148 -10.22 -9.45 -3.64
N VAL A 149 -10.37 -9.17 -4.94
CA VAL A 149 -10.70 -10.16 -5.96
C VAL A 149 -9.46 -10.78 -6.61
N ALA A 150 -8.44 -9.96 -6.90
CA ALA A 150 -7.29 -10.40 -7.67
C ALA A 150 -6.42 -11.46 -6.97
N PRO A 151 -6.20 -11.46 -5.64
CA PRO A 151 -5.48 -12.54 -4.97
C PRO A 151 -6.15 -13.90 -5.12
N LEU A 152 -7.49 -13.97 -4.98
CA LEU A 152 -8.24 -15.21 -5.16
C LEU A 152 -8.19 -15.69 -6.62
N ALA A 153 -8.43 -14.76 -7.56
CA ALA A 153 -8.35 -15.06 -8.98
C ALA A 153 -6.93 -15.50 -9.38
N GLY A 154 -5.89 -14.81 -8.86
CA GLY A 154 -4.49 -15.14 -9.08
C GLY A 154 -4.13 -16.53 -8.58
N ALA A 155 -4.53 -16.89 -7.36
CA ALA A 155 -4.30 -18.23 -6.81
C ALA A 155 -5.01 -19.31 -7.63
N GLY A 156 -6.27 -19.08 -8.07
CA GLY A 156 -7.00 -19.99 -8.93
C GLY A 156 -6.38 -20.15 -10.33
N LEU A 157 -5.94 -19.06 -10.93
CA LEU A 157 -5.22 -19.06 -12.22
C LEU A 157 -3.89 -19.78 -12.12
N TYR A 158 -3.16 -19.57 -11.01
CA TYR A 158 -1.92 -20.27 -10.75
C TYR A 158 -2.14 -21.79 -10.67
N ALA A 159 -3.15 -22.24 -9.96
CA ALA A 159 -3.50 -23.67 -9.86
C ALA A 159 -3.86 -24.29 -11.21
N ALA A 160 -4.43 -23.51 -12.14
CA ALA A 160 -4.84 -23.98 -13.46
C ALA A 160 -3.74 -23.88 -14.52
N PHE A 161 -2.90 -22.85 -14.48
CA PHE A 161 -1.97 -22.49 -15.57
C PHE A 161 -0.52 -22.28 -15.11
N GLY A 162 -0.23 -22.45 -13.80
CA GLY A 162 1.09 -22.19 -13.23
C GLY A 162 1.49 -20.70 -13.24
N GLY A 163 2.72 -20.44 -12.77
CA GLY A 163 3.26 -19.06 -12.68
C GLY A 163 3.45 -18.39 -14.03
N ALA A 164 3.92 -19.15 -15.02
CA ALA A 164 4.11 -18.68 -16.39
C ALA A 164 2.79 -18.21 -17.03
N GLY A 165 1.67 -18.91 -16.78
CA GLY A 165 0.34 -18.51 -17.28
C GLY A 165 -0.14 -17.19 -16.67
N VAL A 166 0.10 -16.97 -15.37
CA VAL A 166 -0.25 -15.71 -14.70
C VAL A 166 0.65 -14.57 -15.17
N ALA A 167 1.94 -14.81 -15.37
CA ALA A 167 2.87 -13.83 -15.94
C ALA A 167 2.45 -13.39 -17.35
N LEU A 168 1.99 -14.32 -18.18
CA LEU A 168 1.49 -14.02 -19.53
C LEU A 168 0.19 -13.19 -19.47
N LEU A 169 -0.72 -13.53 -18.56
CA LEU A 169 -1.94 -12.74 -18.34
C LEU A 169 -1.59 -11.31 -17.91
N ASP A 170 -0.68 -11.15 -16.95
CA ASP A 170 -0.28 -9.83 -16.48
C ASP A 170 0.42 -9.02 -17.59
N ALA A 171 1.30 -9.65 -18.38
CA ALA A 171 1.89 -9.03 -19.57
C ALA A 171 0.82 -8.51 -20.54
N LEU A 172 -0.25 -9.28 -20.77
CA LEU A 172 -1.37 -8.86 -21.60
C LEU A 172 -2.12 -7.67 -20.98
N THR A 173 -2.33 -7.66 -19.66
CA THR A 173 -2.99 -6.52 -18.99
C THR A 173 -2.21 -5.22 -19.15
N PHE A 174 -0.87 -5.28 -19.14
CA PHE A 174 -0.03 -4.11 -19.40
C PHE A 174 -0.09 -3.63 -20.85
N VAL A 175 -0.15 -4.53 -21.84
CA VAL A 175 -0.35 -4.17 -23.24
C VAL A 175 -1.70 -3.45 -23.41
N LEU A 176 -2.76 -3.98 -22.81
CA LEU A 176 -4.09 -3.37 -22.86
C LEU A 176 -4.11 -1.99 -22.18
N ALA A 177 -3.47 -1.87 -21.00
CA ALA A 177 -3.34 -0.59 -20.31
C ALA A 177 -2.55 0.44 -21.15
N ALA A 178 -1.43 0.03 -21.74
CA ALA A 178 -0.67 0.87 -22.67
C ALA A 178 -1.54 1.35 -23.85
N GLY A 179 -2.34 0.44 -24.43
CA GLY A 179 -3.30 0.77 -25.48
C GLY A 179 -4.31 1.82 -25.02
N LEU A 180 -4.90 1.67 -23.84
CA LEU A 180 -5.83 2.66 -23.26
C LEU A 180 -5.15 4.02 -23.03
N TYR A 181 -3.92 4.03 -22.51
CA TYR A 181 -3.17 5.27 -22.30
C TYR A 181 -2.79 5.98 -23.61
N THR A 182 -2.58 5.25 -24.72
CA THR A 182 -2.35 5.88 -26.03
C THR A 182 -3.59 6.61 -26.57
N LEU A 183 -4.79 6.24 -26.12
CA LEU A 183 -6.04 6.87 -26.53
C LEU A 183 -6.37 8.15 -25.73
N LEU A 184 -5.63 8.44 -24.65
CA LEU A 184 -5.80 9.66 -23.87
C LEU A 184 -5.48 10.90 -24.70
N ARG A 185 -6.34 11.90 -24.65
CA ARG A 185 -6.16 13.20 -25.31
C ARG A 185 -5.77 14.25 -24.28
N VAL A 186 -4.47 14.32 -23.96
CA VAL A 186 -3.93 15.26 -22.98
C VAL A 186 -2.87 16.14 -23.63
N ARG A 187 -2.97 17.46 -23.44
CA ARG A 187 -1.93 18.41 -23.80
C ARG A 187 -1.01 18.59 -22.61
N GLU A 188 0.12 17.87 -22.59
CA GLU A 188 1.10 18.02 -21.51
C GLU A 188 2.03 19.20 -21.83
N PRO A 189 2.20 20.14 -20.87
CA PRO A 189 3.26 21.14 -20.98
C PRO A 189 4.63 20.45 -20.98
N LYS A 190 5.65 21.11 -21.52
CA LYS A 190 7.03 20.61 -21.41
C LYS A 190 7.40 20.51 -19.93
N PRO A 191 8.07 19.41 -19.52
CA PRO A 191 8.56 19.30 -18.14
C PRO A 191 9.44 20.50 -17.81
N LEU A 192 9.14 21.16 -16.67
CA LEU A 192 10.00 22.23 -16.16
C LEU A 192 11.24 21.60 -15.50
N PRO A 193 12.41 22.27 -15.61
CA PRO A 193 13.58 21.85 -14.84
C PRO A 193 13.22 21.78 -13.35
N ALA A 194 13.60 20.70 -12.67
CA ALA A 194 13.36 20.57 -11.25
C ALA A 194 13.97 21.77 -10.50
N PRO A 195 13.25 22.42 -9.58
CA PRO A 195 13.81 23.53 -8.80
C PRO A 195 15.08 23.07 -8.09
N ALA A 196 16.15 23.86 -8.17
CA ALA A 196 17.35 23.61 -7.40
C ALA A 196 16.97 23.60 -5.91
N GLY A 197 17.27 22.49 -5.20
CA GLY A 197 17.07 22.45 -3.74
C GLY A 197 16.05 21.41 -3.23
N TRP A 198 15.80 20.31 -3.94
CA TRP A 198 14.93 19.22 -3.43
C TRP A 198 15.29 18.75 -2.01
N ARG A 199 16.60 18.77 -1.64
CA ARG A 199 17.08 18.42 -0.30
C ARG A 199 16.56 19.37 0.78
N THR A 200 16.56 20.67 0.51
CA THR A 200 16.03 21.69 1.43
C THR A 200 14.52 21.55 1.56
N GLN A 201 13.83 21.32 0.46
CA GLN A 201 12.38 21.15 0.44
C GLN A 201 11.92 19.91 1.24
N THR A 202 12.62 18.78 1.10
CA THR A 202 12.34 17.56 1.88
C THR A 202 12.65 17.78 3.36
N ALA A 203 13.76 18.51 3.67
CA ALA A 203 14.13 18.81 5.04
C ALA A 203 13.10 19.68 5.77
N ASP A 204 12.41 20.58 5.08
CA ASP A 204 11.38 21.44 5.69
C ASP A 204 10.14 20.65 6.10
N GLY A 205 9.67 19.75 5.22
CA GLY A 205 8.56 18.83 5.56
C GLY A 205 8.90 17.90 6.73
N ALA A 206 10.13 17.36 6.72
CA ALA A 206 10.62 16.51 7.81
C ALA A 206 10.73 17.29 9.14
N ARG A 207 11.26 18.51 9.10
CA ARG A 207 11.39 19.38 10.28
C ARG A 207 10.03 19.75 10.86
N TYR A 208 9.05 20.09 10.01
CA TYR A 208 7.69 20.38 10.44
C TYR A 208 7.08 19.15 11.14
N LEU A 209 7.11 17.99 10.49
CA LEU A 209 6.55 16.72 11.02
C LEU A 209 7.20 16.37 12.37
N TRP A 210 8.54 16.51 12.49
CA TRP A 210 9.25 16.12 13.70
C TRP A 210 8.96 17.02 14.91
N ARG A 211 8.65 18.29 14.66
CA ARG A 211 8.29 19.26 15.71
C ARG A 211 6.81 19.21 16.09
N HIS A 212 5.97 18.60 15.27
CA HIS A 212 4.53 18.60 15.48
C HIS A 212 4.12 17.54 16.51
N GLU A 213 3.42 17.96 17.58
CA GLU A 213 3.08 17.10 18.72
C GLU A 213 2.12 15.96 18.36
N THR A 214 1.19 16.16 17.41
CA THR A 214 0.22 15.16 16.96
C THR A 214 0.77 14.29 15.83
N LEU A 215 1.43 14.90 14.83
CA LEU A 215 1.84 14.19 13.62
C LEU A 215 2.98 13.22 13.88
N ARG A 216 4.00 13.64 14.61
CA ARG A 216 5.18 12.82 14.92
C ARG A 216 4.79 11.45 15.52
N PRO A 217 4.01 11.35 16.61
CA PRO A 217 3.67 10.05 17.19
C PRO A 217 2.80 9.19 16.29
N LEU A 218 1.89 9.79 15.51
CA LEU A 218 1.04 9.04 14.58
C LEU A 218 1.84 8.47 13.39
N VAL A 219 2.73 9.26 12.80
CA VAL A 219 3.59 8.82 11.69
C VAL A 219 4.58 7.75 12.15
N LEU A 220 5.19 7.90 13.33
CA LEU A 220 6.06 6.88 13.91
C LEU A 220 5.29 5.59 14.25
N ALA A 221 4.07 5.71 14.75
CA ALA A 221 3.20 4.55 14.97
C ALA A 221 2.81 3.87 13.65
N GLY A 222 2.60 4.65 12.59
CA GLY A 222 2.39 4.13 11.23
C GLY A 222 3.61 3.35 10.74
N GLY A 223 4.81 3.92 10.87
CA GLY A 223 6.05 3.28 10.46
C GLY A 223 6.37 2.00 11.23
N THR A 224 6.22 2.02 12.57
CA THR A 224 6.38 0.80 13.37
C THR A 224 5.32 -0.25 13.01
N THR A 225 4.07 0.19 12.75
CA THR A 225 3.01 -0.72 12.30
C THR A 225 3.34 -1.37 10.97
N MET A 226 3.88 -0.62 10.01
CA MET A 226 4.28 -1.15 8.72
C MET A 226 5.50 -2.07 8.81
N LEU A 227 6.48 -1.78 9.69
CA LEU A 227 7.58 -2.69 9.98
C LEU A 227 7.05 -4.07 10.44
N PHE A 228 6.16 -4.07 11.42
CA PHE A 228 5.55 -5.30 11.93
C PHE A 228 4.61 -5.97 10.92
N ALA A 229 3.98 -5.19 10.04
CA ALA A 229 3.19 -5.74 8.95
C ALA A 229 4.07 -6.51 7.96
N GLY A 230 5.26 -5.99 7.63
CA GLY A 230 6.24 -6.69 6.81
C GLY A 230 6.73 -7.98 7.46
N LEU A 231 7.12 -7.92 8.76
CA LEU A 231 7.52 -9.11 9.52
C LEU A 231 6.43 -10.19 9.54
N ASN A 232 5.17 -9.81 9.83
CA ASN A 232 4.03 -10.73 9.80
C ASN A 232 3.72 -11.23 8.38
N GLY A 233 3.90 -10.38 7.36
CA GLY A 233 3.69 -10.76 5.96
C GLY A 233 4.63 -11.89 5.51
N ALA A 234 5.88 -11.91 6.01
CA ALA A 234 6.83 -12.96 5.72
C ALA A 234 6.43 -14.35 6.29
N THR A 235 5.63 -14.39 7.38
CA THR A 235 5.21 -15.66 7.99
C THR A 235 3.97 -16.28 7.35
N ILE A 236 3.33 -15.61 6.38
CA ILE A 236 1.98 -16.00 5.91
C ILE A 236 1.97 -17.39 5.25
N TYR A 237 3.04 -17.74 4.53
CA TYR A 237 3.18 -19.05 3.88
C TYR A 237 3.40 -20.16 4.91
N ALA A 238 4.23 -19.90 5.93
CA ALA A 238 4.43 -20.84 7.06
C ALA A 238 3.12 -21.08 7.83
N VAL A 239 2.28 -20.05 7.99
CA VAL A 239 0.94 -20.19 8.59
C VAL A 239 0.06 -21.12 7.74
N ALA A 240 0.01 -20.94 6.42
CA ALA A 240 -0.78 -21.78 5.53
C ALA A 240 -0.31 -23.24 5.58
N GLU A 241 0.99 -23.47 5.56
CA GLU A 241 1.60 -24.79 5.67
C GLU A 241 1.33 -25.44 7.04
N GLY A 242 1.47 -24.69 8.15
CA GLY A 242 1.17 -25.17 9.50
C GLY A 242 -0.30 -25.53 9.71
N LEU A 243 -1.22 -25.03 8.87
CA LEU A 243 -2.62 -25.42 8.82
C LEU A 243 -2.87 -26.63 7.89
N GLY A 244 -1.85 -27.16 7.21
CA GLY A 244 -1.97 -28.27 6.26
C GLY A 244 -2.52 -27.86 4.89
N HIS A 245 -2.51 -26.57 4.56
CA HIS A 245 -2.99 -26.06 3.28
C HIS A 245 -1.86 -25.81 2.28
N SER A 246 -2.20 -25.82 0.99
CA SER A 246 -1.28 -25.40 -0.07
C SER A 246 -0.95 -23.90 0.02
N PRO A 247 0.17 -23.44 -0.55
CA PRO A 247 0.52 -22.01 -0.58
C PRO A 247 -0.57 -21.11 -1.19
N ALA A 248 -1.42 -21.64 -2.07
CA ALA A 248 -2.56 -20.92 -2.65
C ALA A 248 -3.59 -20.45 -1.61
N TYR A 249 -3.67 -21.12 -0.44
CA TYR A 249 -4.56 -20.71 0.66
C TYR A 249 -4.26 -19.30 1.19
N VAL A 250 -3.05 -18.80 1.02
CA VAL A 250 -2.68 -17.42 1.31
C VAL A 250 -3.58 -16.42 0.59
N GLY A 251 -4.06 -16.76 -0.62
CA GLY A 251 -5.05 -15.95 -1.34
C GLY A 251 -6.36 -15.78 -0.57
N VAL A 252 -6.83 -16.82 0.11
CA VAL A 252 -8.03 -16.77 0.95
C VAL A 252 -7.80 -15.85 2.16
N LEU A 253 -6.63 -15.99 2.83
CA LEU A 253 -6.28 -15.16 3.98
C LEU A 253 -6.21 -13.68 3.60
N TYR A 254 -5.61 -13.34 2.46
CA TYR A 254 -5.56 -11.96 1.97
C TYR A 254 -6.92 -11.43 1.52
N ALA A 255 -7.79 -12.25 0.92
CA ALA A 255 -9.14 -11.83 0.57
C ALA A 255 -9.97 -11.48 1.82
N VAL A 256 -9.90 -12.31 2.87
CA VAL A 256 -10.56 -12.04 4.16
C VAL A 256 -9.98 -10.79 4.82
N GLN A 257 -8.66 -10.59 4.76
CA GLN A 257 -8.02 -9.37 5.24
C GLN A 257 -8.48 -8.14 4.46
N GLY A 258 -8.59 -8.24 3.13
CA GLY A 258 -9.10 -7.18 2.26
C GLY A 258 -10.53 -6.77 2.61
N ALA A 259 -11.41 -7.76 2.86
CA ALA A 259 -12.78 -7.50 3.31
C ALA A 259 -12.82 -6.71 4.64
N GLY A 260 -11.94 -7.04 5.59
CA GLY A 260 -11.77 -6.28 6.83
C GLY A 260 -11.32 -4.84 6.58
N SER A 261 -10.39 -4.64 5.63
CA SER A 261 -9.89 -3.30 5.26
C SER A 261 -10.98 -2.43 4.63
N VAL A 262 -11.80 -3.01 3.76
CA VAL A 262 -12.96 -2.31 3.18
C VAL A 262 -13.97 -1.91 4.27
N ALA A 263 -14.28 -2.85 5.17
CA ALA A 263 -15.24 -2.59 6.26
C ALA A 263 -14.81 -1.42 7.16
N VAL A 264 -13.54 -1.40 7.59
CA VAL A 264 -13.03 -0.30 8.41
C VAL A 264 -12.88 1.00 7.61
N GLY A 265 -12.53 0.92 6.34
CA GLY A 265 -12.46 2.08 5.45
C GLY A 265 -13.79 2.83 5.40
N LEU A 266 -14.90 2.11 5.21
CA LEU A 266 -16.25 2.67 5.21
C LEU A 266 -16.67 3.25 6.57
N ALA A 267 -16.23 2.63 7.68
CA ALA A 267 -16.55 3.06 9.03
C ALA A 267 -15.57 4.11 9.59
N SER A 268 -14.45 4.36 8.92
CA SER A 268 -13.33 5.18 9.43
C SER A 268 -13.72 6.61 9.77
N GLY A 269 -14.51 7.28 8.93
CA GLY A 269 -14.94 8.65 9.15
C GLY A 269 -15.70 8.86 10.46
N PRO A 270 -16.81 8.16 10.73
CA PRO A 270 -17.51 8.19 12.00
C PRO A 270 -16.66 7.80 13.19
N LEU A 271 -15.86 6.74 13.07
CA LEU A 271 -15.00 6.25 14.14
C LEU A 271 -13.90 7.26 14.51
N LEU A 272 -13.26 7.86 13.50
CA LEU A 272 -12.22 8.87 13.71
C LEU A 272 -12.77 10.13 14.41
N ARG A 273 -13.99 10.56 14.06
CA ARG A 273 -14.65 11.68 14.73
C ARG A 273 -15.01 11.39 16.19
N ARG A 274 -15.43 10.15 16.50
CA ARG A 274 -15.81 9.76 17.87
C ARG A 274 -14.62 9.49 18.79
N LEU A 275 -13.59 8.82 18.27
CA LEU A 275 -12.46 8.35 19.07
C LEU A 275 -11.26 9.32 19.07
N GLY A 276 -11.16 10.16 18.03
CA GLY A 276 -9.97 10.94 17.75
C GLY A 276 -8.83 10.09 17.15
N SER A 277 -7.86 10.75 16.51
CA SER A 277 -6.81 10.08 15.71
C SER A 277 -5.95 9.12 16.55
N HIS A 278 -5.55 9.49 17.77
CA HIS A 278 -4.68 8.67 18.61
C HIS A 278 -5.34 7.39 19.12
N ARG A 279 -6.59 7.48 19.61
CA ARG A 279 -7.34 6.30 20.09
C ARG A 279 -7.73 5.39 18.94
N PHE A 280 -8.16 5.94 17.81
CA PHE A 280 -8.49 5.15 16.62
C PHE A 280 -7.28 4.37 16.12
N ALA A 281 -6.10 5.01 16.04
CA ALA A 281 -4.84 4.34 15.72
C ALA A 281 -4.47 3.29 16.79
N GLY A 282 -4.55 3.64 18.07
CA GLY A 282 -4.19 2.75 19.17
C GLY A 282 -5.03 1.48 19.22
N TYR A 283 -6.35 1.58 19.07
CA TYR A 283 -7.23 0.39 19.02
C TYR A 283 -6.95 -0.47 17.78
N GLY A 284 -6.67 0.14 16.63
CA GLY A 284 -6.27 -0.59 15.43
C GLY A 284 -4.97 -1.37 15.62
N ILE A 285 -3.97 -0.77 16.25
CA ILE A 285 -2.70 -1.44 16.55
C ILE A 285 -2.92 -2.59 17.56
N ALA A 286 -3.69 -2.36 18.63
CA ALA A 286 -3.98 -3.38 19.62
C ALA A 286 -4.71 -4.58 18.99
N LEU A 287 -5.74 -4.32 18.17
CA LEU A 287 -6.47 -5.36 17.45
C LEU A 287 -5.54 -6.18 16.56
N THR A 288 -4.69 -5.51 15.79
CA THR A 288 -3.74 -6.21 14.91
C THR A 288 -2.70 -7.01 15.69
N ALA A 289 -2.22 -6.47 16.82
CA ALA A 289 -1.27 -7.18 17.70
C ALA A 289 -1.84 -8.48 18.26
N LEU A 290 -3.08 -8.43 18.76
CA LEU A 290 -3.79 -9.61 19.27
C LEU A 290 -4.08 -10.61 18.13
N ALA A 291 -4.49 -10.12 16.96
CA ALA A 291 -4.76 -10.95 15.80
C ALA A 291 -3.50 -11.69 15.32
N VAL A 292 -2.35 -11.01 15.25
CA VAL A 292 -1.07 -11.61 14.87
C VAL A 292 -0.65 -12.68 15.88
N ALA A 293 -0.76 -12.41 17.18
CA ALA A 293 -0.45 -13.41 18.21
C ALA A 293 -1.40 -14.63 18.12
N ALA A 294 -2.70 -14.39 17.92
CA ALA A 294 -3.70 -15.47 17.80
C ALA A 294 -3.45 -16.37 16.59
N ARG A 295 -2.87 -15.83 15.51
CA ARG A 295 -2.53 -16.60 14.29
C ARG A 295 -1.52 -17.73 14.55
N ALA A 296 -0.80 -17.71 15.66
CA ALA A 296 0.05 -18.82 16.10
C ALA A 296 -0.73 -20.11 16.43
N LEU A 297 -2.05 -20.01 16.66
CA LEU A 297 -2.89 -21.16 16.92
C LEU A 297 -3.22 -21.90 15.61
N PRO A 298 -3.02 -23.22 15.52
CA PRO A 298 -3.16 -23.99 14.29
C PRO A 298 -4.63 -24.36 13.99
N TYR A 299 -5.50 -23.35 13.88
CA TYR A 299 -6.93 -23.52 13.57
C TYR A 299 -7.34 -22.61 12.43
N ASP A 300 -7.99 -23.14 11.39
CA ASP A 300 -8.46 -22.37 10.24
C ASP A 300 -9.37 -21.18 10.62
N ALA A 301 -10.31 -21.43 11.53
CA ALA A 301 -11.22 -20.38 12.01
C ALA A 301 -10.44 -19.21 12.66
N VAL A 302 -9.37 -19.51 13.40
CA VAL A 302 -8.52 -18.48 14.04
C VAL A 302 -7.72 -17.74 12.98
N ALA A 303 -7.17 -18.43 11.99
CA ALA A 303 -6.44 -17.82 10.88
C ALA A 303 -7.33 -16.86 10.06
N LEU A 304 -8.57 -17.25 9.76
CA LEU A 304 -9.53 -16.42 9.03
C LEU A 304 -9.96 -15.20 9.88
N VAL A 305 -10.37 -15.41 11.13
CA VAL A 305 -10.78 -14.31 12.04
C VAL A 305 -9.62 -13.34 12.28
N SER A 306 -8.41 -13.86 12.50
CA SER A 306 -7.23 -13.01 12.68
C SER A 306 -6.87 -12.26 11.40
N SER A 307 -7.05 -12.85 10.22
CA SER A 307 -6.87 -12.15 8.94
C SER A 307 -7.86 -11.00 8.78
N ALA A 308 -9.15 -11.22 9.09
CA ALA A 308 -10.14 -10.15 9.11
C ALA A 308 -9.77 -9.05 10.10
N ALA A 309 -9.34 -9.41 11.32
CA ALA A 309 -8.94 -8.48 12.36
C ALA A 309 -7.70 -7.66 11.99
N VAL A 310 -6.70 -8.27 11.32
CA VAL A 310 -5.55 -7.55 10.75
C VAL A 310 -6.03 -6.57 9.68
N GLY A 311 -6.95 -7.00 8.82
CA GLY A 311 -7.58 -6.15 7.81
C GLY A 311 -8.29 -4.93 8.38
N VAL A 312 -8.99 -5.08 9.49
CA VAL A 312 -9.64 -3.97 10.21
C VAL A 312 -8.61 -3.08 10.91
N GLY A 313 -7.66 -3.67 11.64
CA GLY A 313 -6.79 -2.94 12.55
C GLY A 313 -5.67 -2.16 11.87
N LEU A 314 -5.06 -2.74 10.82
CA LEU A 314 -3.90 -2.16 10.16
C LEU A 314 -4.20 -0.82 9.46
N PRO A 315 -5.32 -0.65 8.71
CA PRO A 315 -5.64 0.63 8.10
C PRO A 315 -5.96 1.73 9.11
N CYS A 316 -6.40 1.41 10.32
CA CYS A 316 -6.78 2.42 11.32
C CYS A 316 -5.64 3.42 11.59
N VAL A 317 -4.41 2.93 11.77
CA VAL A 317 -3.27 3.81 12.05
C VAL A 317 -2.87 4.62 10.83
N LEU A 318 -2.93 4.05 9.65
CA LEU A 318 -2.60 4.74 8.40
C LEU A 318 -3.61 5.84 8.09
N ILE A 319 -4.90 5.54 8.21
CA ILE A 319 -6.00 6.52 8.02
C ILE A 319 -5.86 7.65 9.05
N ALA A 320 -5.59 7.33 10.31
CA ALA A 320 -5.41 8.34 11.35
C ALA A 320 -4.23 9.27 11.05
N ALA A 321 -3.07 8.69 10.71
CA ALA A 321 -1.86 9.45 10.43
C ALA A 321 -2.00 10.33 9.19
N LEU A 322 -2.47 9.77 8.07
CA LEU A 322 -2.65 10.51 6.83
C LEU A 322 -3.70 11.62 6.95
N THR A 323 -4.83 11.34 7.64
CA THR A 323 -5.87 12.34 7.89
C THR A 323 -5.35 13.47 8.79
N ALA A 324 -4.55 13.16 9.81
CA ALA A 324 -3.93 14.17 10.65
C ALA A 324 -2.94 15.02 9.85
N VAL A 325 -2.09 14.42 9.02
CA VAL A 325 -1.16 15.15 8.14
C VAL A 325 -1.92 16.12 7.24
N GLN A 326 -3.01 15.68 6.62
CA GLN A 326 -3.81 16.52 5.73
C GLN A 326 -4.52 17.67 6.45
N ARG A 327 -4.93 17.49 7.72
CA ARG A 327 -5.69 18.51 8.48
C ARG A 327 -4.82 19.50 9.22
N GLU A 328 -3.67 19.06 9.70
CA GLU A 328 -2.84 19.86 10.62
C GLU A 328 -1.62 20.46 9.91
N THR A 329 -1.38 20.17 8.61
CA THR A 329 -0.28 20.76 7.85
C THR A 329 -0.77 21.94 7.01
N PRO A 330 -0.11 23.10 7.05
CA PRO A 330 -0.37 24.23 6.16
C PRO A 330 -0.22 23.86 4.68
N ASP A 331 -1.02 24.47 3.80
CA ASP A 331 -1.11 24.14 2.38
C ASP A 331 0.25 24.22 1.65
N ASP A 332 1.09 25.19 2.01
CA ASP A 332 2.43 25.40 1.43
C ASP A 332 3.45 24.31 1.78
N LEU A 333 3.21 23.57 2.89
CA LEU A 333 4.05 22.45 3.35
C LEU A 333 3.40 21.09 3.12
N LEU A 334 2.10 21.02 2.76
CA LEU A 334 1.32 19.78 2.73
C LEU A 334 1.95 18.70 1.85
N GLY A 335 2.36 19.04 0.63
CA GLY A 335 2.95 18.07 -0.30
C GLY A 335 4.25 17.46 0.26
N ARG A 336 5.13 18.30 0.84
CA ARG A 336 6.43 17.88 1.39
C ARG A 336 6.26 17.05 2.66
N THR A 337 5.37 17.47 3.54
CA THR A 337 5.06 16.76 4.78
C THR A 337 4.41 15.41 4.50
N THR A 338 3.48 15.35 3.53
CA THR A 338 2.83 14.10 3.11
C THR A 338 3.83 13.13 2.49
N ALA A 339 4.72 13.59 1.61
CA ALA A 339 5.76 12.75 1.02
C ALA A 339 6.70 12.18 2.09
N THR A 340 7.12 13.01 3.04
CA THR A 340 7.95 12.57 4.18
C THR A 340 7.21 11.57 5.06
N ALA A 341 5.94 11.83 5.39
CA ALA A 341 5.12 10.94 6.20
C ALA A 341 4.94 9.58 5.51
N ASN A 342 4.64 9.57 4.21
CA ASN A 342 4.52 8.33 3.44
C ASN A 342 5.82 7.52 3.46
N THR A 343 6.98 8.15 3.23
CA THR A 343 8.27 7.46 3.28
C THR A 343 8.52 6.86 4.66
N LEU A 344 8.31 7.63 5.74
CA LEU A 344 8.52 7.17 7.12
C LEU A 344 7.53 6.05 7.52
N MET A 345 6.33 6.04 6.96
CA MET A 345 5.35 5.00 7.24
C MET A 345 5.59 3.73 6.42
N PHE A 346 5.84 3.85 5.12
CA PHE A 346 5.85 2.67 4.24
C PHE A 346 7.24 2.06 4.01
N ALA A 347 8.34 2.83 4.05
CA ALA A 347 9.68 2.28 3.90
C ALA A 347 10.03 1.19 4.95
N PRO A 348 9.63 1.31 6.23
CA PRO A 348 9.87 0.26 7.22
C PRO A 348 9.25 -1.10 6.88
N ASN A 349 8.18 -1.13 6.06
CA ASN A 349 7.57 -2.38 5.62
C ASN A 349 8.54 -3.25 4.80
N ALA A 350 9.31 -2.63 3.90
CA ALA A 350 10.31 -3.36 3.11
C ALA A 350 11.41 -3.94 4.01
N VAL A 351 11.85 -3.18 5.02
CA VAL A 351 12.80 -3.66 6.03
C VAL A 351 12.20 -4.82 6.83
N GLY A 352 10.93 -4.68 7.24
CA GLY A 352 10.20 -5.75 7.95
C GLY A 352 10.09 -7.04 7.14
N LEU A 353 9.81 -6.96 5.85
CA LEU A 353 9.76 -8.11 4.95
C LEU A 353 11.12 -8.79 4.84
N ALA A 354 12.20 -8.04 4.67
CA ALA A 354 13.56 -8.58 4.58
C ALA A 354 13.98 -9.29 5.87
N LEU A 355 13.74 -8.64 7.02
CA LEU A 355 14.03 -9.24 8.33
C LEU A 355 13.14 -10.47 8.60
N GLY A 356 11.86 -10.40 8.25
CA GLY A 356 10.91 -11.48 8.41
C GLY A 356 11.27 -12.70 7.56
N ALA A 357 11.74 -12.49 6.33
CA ALA A 357 12.19 -13.55 5.44
C ALA A 357 13.36 -14.36 6.04
N GLY A 358 14.31 -13.68 6.71
CA GLY A 358 15.39 -14.36 7.44
C GLY A 358 14.91 -15.02 8.73
N LEU A 359 14.03 -14.36 9.48
CA LEU A 359 13.58 -14.86 10.77
C LEU A 359 12.69 -16.11 10.66
N VAL A 360 11.85 -16.20 9.62
CA VAL A 360 10.96 -17.37 9.43
C VAL A 360 11.70 -18.65 9.13
N GLU A 361 12.93 -18.57 8.62
CA GLU A 361 13.80 -19.74 8.41
C GLU A 361 14.58 -20.16 9.66
N LEU A 362 14.76 -19.22 10.62
CA LEU A 362 15.59 -19.45 11.81
C LEU A 362 14.76 -19.73 13.07
N VAL A 363 13.52 -19.26 13.12
CA VAL A 363 12.65 -19.31 14.29
C VAL A 363 11.30 -19.88 13.90
N ASP A 364 10.78 -20.77 14.73
CA ASP A 364 9.42 -21.30 14.56
C ASP A 364 8.41 -20.16 14.38
N HIS A 365 7.57 -20.26 13.34
CA HIS A 365 6.64 -19.20 12.96
C HIS A 365 5.62 -18.89 14.08
N GLN A 366 5.24 -19.87 14.93
CA GLN A 366 4.31 -19.64 16.03
C GLN A 366 4.96 -18.78 17.12
N VAL A 367 6.22 -19.08 17.47
CA VAL A 367 7.01 -18.28 18.43
C VAL A 367 7.20 -16.87 17.89
N LEU A 368 7.51 -16.74 16.60
CA LEU A 368 7.69 -15.45 15.95
C LEU A 368 6.41 -14.63 16.00
N LEU A 369 5.25 -15.19 15.65
CA LEU A 369 3.96 -14.52 15.66
C LEU A 369 3.55 -14.04 17.07
N VAL A 370 3.71 -14.87 18.10
CA VAL A 370 3.42 -14.49 19.49
C VAL A 370 4.34 -13.35 19.93
N THR A 371 5.63 -13.46 19.65
CA THR A 371 6.63 -12.44 20.02
C THR A 371 6.32 -11.11 19.34
N LEU A 372 6.03 -11.12 18.03
CA LEU A 372 5.66 -9.91 17.27
C LEU A 372 4.40 -9.26 17.83
N GLY A 373 3.37 -10.06 18.17
CA GLY A 373 2.13 -9.57 18.77
C GLY A 373 2.37 -8.92 20.13
N LEU A 374 3.16 -9.55 21.02
CA LEU A 374 3.48 -9.03 22.35
C LEU A 374 4.29 -7.72 22.29
N ILE A 375 5.35 -7.68 21.48
CA ILE A 375 6.16 -6.46 21.32
C ILE A 375 5.28 -5.32 20.83
N ARG A 376 4.40 -5.61 19.88
CA ARG A 376 3.50 -4.61 19.29
C ARG A 376 2.48 -4.08 20.31
N LEU A 377 1.98 -4.89 21.22
CA LEU A 377 1.10 -4.44 22.31
C LEU A 377 1.79 -3.39 23.20
N VAL A 378 3.08 -3.54 23.46
CA VAL A 378 3.85 -2.55 24.23
C VAL A 378 3.90 -1.18 23.48
N THR A 379 3.98 -1.18 22.16
CA THR A 379 4.05 0.07 21.35
C THR A 379 2.74 0.85 21.37
N VAL A 380 1.62 0.24 21.75
CA VAL A 380 0.30 0.89 21.83
C VAL A 380 0.16 1.82 23.04
N VAL A 381 0.81 1.46 24.16
CA VAL A 381 0.62 2.12 25.45
C VAL A 381 0.79 3.66 25.40
N PRO A 382 1.84 4.21 24.75
CA PRO A 382 2.01 5.65 24.68
C PRO A 382 0.90 6.38 23.91
N LEU A 383 0.31 5.72 22.88
CA LEU A 383 -0.76 6.30 22.07
C LEU A 383 -2.09 6.37 22.83
N LEU A 384 -2.42 5.32 23.60
CA LEU A 384 -3.66 5.26 24.37
C LEU A 384 -3.62 6.17 25.62
N ARG A 385 -2.44 6.42 26.19
CA ARG A 385 -2.27 7.32 27.35
C ARG A 385 -2.31 8.81 27.00
N ARG A 386 -2.10 9.19 25.73
CA ARG A 386 -2.18 10.59 25.31
C ARG A 386 -3.65 11.01 25.28
N GLN A 387 -4.05 11.90 26.18
CA GLN A 387 -5.35 12.57 26.14
C GLN A 387 -5.35 13.61 25.00
N PRO A 388 -6.50 13.81 24.31
CA PRO A 388 -6.61 14.92 23.36
C PRO A 388 -6.36 16.23 24.12
N SER A 389 -5.40 17.03 23.62
CA SER A 389 -5.16 18.36 24.19
C SER A 389 -6.45 19.17 24.10
N ARG A 390 -6.90 19.78 25.21
CA ARG A 390 -8.12 20.59 25.33
C ARG A 390 -8.11 21.88 24.48
N ALA A 391 -7.06 22.12 23.71
CA ALA A 391 -6.87 23.36 22.94
C ALA A 391 -7.87 23.55 21.78
N SER A 392 -8.59 22.53 21.33
CA SER A 392 -9.60 22.69 20.28
C SER A 392 -11.01 23.06 20.80
N ALA A 393 -11.25 22.93 22.09
CA ALA A 393 -12.56 23.26 22.66
C ALA A 393 -12.70 24.77 23.01
N SER A 394 -11.59 25.49 23.19
CA SER A 394 -11.63 26.94 23.51
C SER A 394 -11.80 27.82 22.25
N ALA A 395 -11.33 27.33 21.08
CA ALA A 395 -11.45 28.10 19.83
C ALA A 395 -12.89 28.16 19.27
N THR A 396 -13.77 27.25 19.71
CA THR A 396 -15.21 27.28 19.31
C THR A 396 -16.06 28.12 20.25
N SER A 397 -15.61 28.33 21.50
CA SER A 397 -16.39 29.18 22.46
C SER A 397 -16.13 30.68 22.22
N ASP A 398 -14.95 31.07 21.74
CA ASP A 398 -14.63 32.48 21.45
C ASP A 398 -15.27 33.01 20.16
N ARG A 399 -15.62 32.14 19.22
CA ARG A 399 -16.37 32.58 18.01
C ARG A 399 -17.86 32.79 18.26
N SER A 400 -18.43 32.15 19.29
CA SER A 400 -19.85 32.37 19.64
C SER A 400 -20.09 33.58 20.52
N SER A 401 -19.06 34.15 21.14
CA SER A 401 -19.18 35.36 21.98
C SER A 401 -18.88 36.67 21.22
N SER A 402 -18.32 36.61 20.01
CA SER A 402 -18.01 37.77 19.17
C SER A 402 -19.20 38.25 18.31
N ASP A 403 -20.20 37.38 18.07
CA ASP A 403 -21.36 37.71 17.23
C ASP A 403 -22.60 38.25 18.03
N ALA A 404 -22.46 38.47 19.32
CA ALA A 404 -23.55 38.94 20.17
C ALA A 404 -23.29 40.36 20.75
N ASN A 405 -23.03 41.35 19.89
CA ASN A 405 -23.17 42.74 20.29
C ASN A 405 -23.64 43.61 19.13
N PRO A 406 -24.97 43.86 19.02
CA PRO A 406 -25.52 44.95 18.20
C PRO A 406 -25.77 46.14 19.09
N ALA A 407 -25.07 47.23 18.90
CA ALA A 407 -25.52 48.56 19.29
C ALA A 407 -25.26 49.55 18.16
#